data_c298376de15c1cf4cedc24cfcf3d3616
#
_entry.id   c298376de15c1cf4cedc24cfcf3d3616
#
_cell.length_a   1.000
_cell.length_b   1.000
_cell.length_c   1.000
_cell.angle_alpha   90.00
_cell.angle_beta   90.00
_cell.angle_gamma   90.00
#
_symmetry.space_group_name_H-M   'P 1'
#
loop_
_entity.id
_entity.type
_entity.pdbx_description
1 polymer ?
#
loop_
_entity_poly.entity_id
_entity_poly.type
_entity_poly.pdbx_seq_one_letter_code
_entity_poly.pdbx_strand_id
1 'polypeptide(L)'
;MTVLDFPSIYLLPTHLEADQLHELEGRIPSLTYDIREAEIIVGNIFKRERALFELRRKKVQTDPVDVAAVADAHLVTPRKRKRASSGSDSDSTVYTEDGQRFGLDTSQLAGTWPAPEKSSGNANTVKVVKLAWLQDSFAQGRVLPLHDYVLYVGIKKEEDRAPVTIRGSDILSRAVADSASQTQGSLLPQKKKAQSPTGMHRSVPSLVRQTTSENASTLKLPPVPQYLRTTYACQRSTPVDPPNAAFVDGLKTIRTIRRLGGDQIGVRAYSTSIATISAYPHEIASPQGESTFAERNFDQCLAYVDEHVEVARLPGCGAKIAELWHEWKETGRLPEASEAQANPKFAVIQTFYDIWGVGDATARWRDLDDVVEHGWASLSRVQQIGVKYYDEFKLKIPRTEVESIADTILAHARSIHLDFQLVIVGGYRRGKQGSGDVDVVMSHPDESVTLNFVDKLVMSLEKTGHITHTLVLSKHNSERGQQPVSWKGNEFRGSGFDSLDKALVVWQEPEKGEKGPQEKPHRRVDIIISPWKTAGCAILGWSGETTFQRDLRRYCKKQKSYKFDSSGIRSRLDGSWVDLESSDLGRAPDMLTAERRVFQGLGLDWVPPEDRCTG
;
A
#
# COMPACT_ATOMS: atom_id res chain seq x y z
N MET A 1 16.43 -35.36 35.81
CA MET A 1 16.70 -34.09 35.10
C MET A 1 16.40 -32.97 36.08
N THR A 2 17.34 -32.11 36.37
CA THR A 2 17.12 -30.93 37.21
C THR A 2 16.17 -30.00 36.50
N VAL A 3 15.02 -29.74 37.07
CA VAL A 3 14.03 -28.76 36.52
C VAL A 3 14.63 -27.38 36.71
N LEU A 4 14.89 -26.66 35.63
CA LEU A 4 15.41 -25.30 35.67
C LEU A 4 14.23 -24.33 35.96
N ASP A 5 14.42 -23.43 36.92
CA ASP A 5 13.41 -22.45 37.32
C ASP A 5 13.52 -21.21 36.42
N PHE A 6 12.84 -21.25 35.25
CA PHE A 6 12.76 -20.12 34.32
C PHE A 6 11.61 -19.18 34.69
N PRO A 7 11.73 -17.87 34.45
CA PRO A 7 10.58 -16.95 34.46
C PRO A 7 9.54 -17.35 33.41
N SER A 8 8.39 -16.66 33.37
CA SER A 8 7.37 -16.97 32.36
C SER A 8 7.90 -16.68 30.95
N ILE A 9 7.93 -17.71 30.09
CA ILE A 9 8.49 -17.67 28.74
C ILE A 9 7.40 -17.82 27.70
N TYR A 10 7.40 -16.93 26.71
CA TYR A 10 6.71 -17.11 25.44
C TYR A 10 7.73 -17.50 24.36
N LEU A 11 7.51 -18.62 23.67
CA LEU A 11 8.37 -19.07 22.59
C LEU A 11 7.82 -18.62 21.25
N LEU A 12 8.60 -17.81 20.50
CA LEU A 12 8.26 -17.39 19.15
C LEU A 12 8.45 -18.58 18.19
N PRO A 13 7.42 -18.97 17.42
CA PRO A 13 7.54 -20.07 16.45
C PRO A 13 8.39 -19.70 15.22
N THR A 14 8.83 -18.46 15.13
CA THR A 14 9.57 -17.91 14.00
C THR A 14 10.92 -18.62 13.82
N HIS A 15 11.17 -19.14 12.61
CA HIS A 15 12.39 -19.85 12.20
C HIS A 15 12.68 -21.11 13.05
N LEU A 16 11.62 -21.74 13.57
CA LEU A 16 11.68 -23.05 14.22
C LEU A 16 10.84 -24.03 13.40
N GLU A 17 11.40 -25.19 13.12
CA GLU A 17 10.64 -26.32 12.57
C GLU A 17 9.65 -26.85 13.64
N ALA A 18 8.54 -27.46 13.20
CA ALA A 18 7.48 -27.92 14.10
C ALA A 18 8.00 -28.87 15.19
N ASP A 19 8.89 -29.78 14.81
CA ASP A 19 9.49 -30.74 15.74
C ASP A 19 10.42 -30.07 16.76
N GLN A 20 11.18 -29.06 16.35
CA GLN A 20 12.05 -28.27 17.24
C GLN A 20 11.23 -27.44 18.22
N LEU A 21 10.11 -26.86 17.74
CA LEU A 21 9.21 -26.09 18.58
C LEU A 21 8.60 -27.00 19.67
N HIS A 22 8.10 -28.17 19.30
CA HIS A 22 7.52 -29.16 20.23
C HIS A 22 8.54 -29.66 21.27
N GLU A 23 9.79 -29.94 20.84
CA GLU A 23 10.85 -30.34 21.76
C GLU A 23 11.13 -29.26 22.80
N LEU A 24 11.23 -27.99 22.36
CA LEU A 24 11.49 -26.85 23.25
C LEU A 24 10.31 -26.60 24.20
N GLU A 25 9.07 -26.67 23.68
CA GLU A 25 7.85 -26.51 24.49
C GLU A 25 7.80 -27.55 25.63
N GLY A 26 8.17 -28.80 25.35
CA GLY A 26 8.19 -29.87 26.36
C GLY A 26 9.30 -29.72 27.43
N ARG A 27 10.31 -28.88 27.19
CA ARG A 27 11.45 -28.67 28.08
C ARG A 27 11.33 -27.43 28.96
N ILE A 28 10.38 -26.52 28.70
CA ILE A 28 10.20 -25.27 29.44
C ILE A 28 9.01 -25.38 30.38
N PRO A 29 9.21 -25.51 31.71
CA PRO A 29 8.11 -25.70 32.67
C PRO A 29 7.22 -24.45 32.82
N SER A 30 7.80 -23.26 32.62
CA SER A 30 7.14 -21.96 32.78
C SER A 30 6.68 -21.35 31.44
N LEU A 31 6.37 -22.23 30.47
CA LEU A 31 5.88 -21.78 29.14
C LEU A 31 4.48 -21.18 29.25
N THR A 32 4.29 -19.99 28.66
CA THR A 32 2.98 -19.40 28.45
C THR A 32 2.67 -19.29 26.96
N TYR A 33 1.39 -19.46 26.60
CA TYR A 33 0.90 -19.29 25.23
C TYR A 33 0.29 -17.90 24.99
N ASP A 34 0.20 -17.07 26.05
CA ASP A 34 -0.14 -15.64 25.92
C ASP A 34 1.13 -14.80 26.05
N ILE A 35 1.53 -14.18 24.94
CA ILE A 35 2.70 -13.30 24.89
C ILE A 35 2.61 -12.12 25.86
N ARG A 36 1.40 -11.74 26.27
CA ARG A 36 1.17 -10.64 27.21
C ARG A 36 1.50 -11.02 28.65
N GLU A 37 1.42 -12.31 28.98
CA GLU A 37 1.76 -12.84 30.30
C GLU A 37 3.25 -13.16 30.46
N ALA A 38 3.97 -13.27 29.35
CA ALA A 38 5.38 -13.58 29.37
C ALA A 38 6.22 -12.42 29.90
N GLU A 39 7.17 -12.73 30.77
CA GLU A 39 8.25 -11.83 31.16
C GLU A 39 9.37 -11.85 30.13
N ILE A 40 9.62 -13.02 29.52
CA ILE A 40 10.65 -13.24 28.53
C ILE A 40 10.03 -13.83 27.26
N ILE A 41 10.33 -13.22 26.14
CA ILE A 41 9.99 -13.73 24.83
C ILE A 41 11.27 -14.26 24.19
N VAL A 42 11.28 -15.54 23.86
CA VAL A 42 12.43 -16.23 23.27
C VAL A 42 12.15 -16.57 21.82
N GLY A 43 13.10 -16.31 20.94
CA GLY A 43 12.97 -16.67 19.53
C GLY A 43 14.30 -16.90 18.82
N ASN A 44 14.25 -17.63 17.71
CA ASN A 44 15.40 -17.81 16.82
C ASN A 44 15.58 -16.55 15.95
N ILE A 45 15.87 -15.44 16.62
CA ILE A 45 16.03 -14.10 16.05
C ILE A 45 17.31 -13.45 16.57
N PHE A 46 17.92 -12.56 15.78
CA PHE A 46 19.26 -12.04 16.06
C PHE A 46 19.34 -10.51 16.12
N LYS A 47 18.28 -9.81 15.68
CA LYS A 47 18.27 -8.33 15.58
C LYS A 47 17.13 -7.70 16.36
N ARG A 48 17.39 -6.48 16.89
CA ARG A 48 16.41 -5.68 17.61
C ARG A 48 15.17 -5.37 16.77
N GLU A 49 15.37 -5.03 15.49
CA GLU A 49 14.30 -4.69 14.55
C GLU A 49 13.33 -5.87 14.36
N ARG A 50 13.88 -7.09 14.35
CA ARG A 50 13.08 -8.30 14.28
C ARG A 50 12.25 -8.52 15.56
N ALA A 51 12.84 -8.29 16.72
CA ALA A 51 12.12 -8.38 17.98
C ALA A 51 10.92 -7.40 18.01
N LEU A 52 11.14 -6.15 17.61
CA LEU A 52 10.09 -5.15 17.51
C LEU A 52 9.00 -5.51 16.49
N PHE A 53 9.39 -6.10 15.36
CA PHE A 53 8.44 -6.58 14.34
C PHE A 53 7.53 -7.68 14.89
N GLU A 54 8.10 -8.69 15.60
CA GLU A 54 7.32 -9.76 16.19
C GLU A 54 6.37 -9.27 17.28
N LEU A 55 6.81 -8.38 18.16
CA LEU A 55 5.96 -7.78 19.18
C LEU A 55 4.75 -7.08 18.53
N ARG A 56 4.98 -6.29 17.50
CA ARG A 56 3.92 -5.59 16.76
C ARG A 56 2.98 -6.56 16.04
N ARG A 57 3.51 -7.57 15.38
CA ARG A 57 2.73 -8.63 14.72
C ARG A 57 1.80 -9.35 15.68
N LYS A 58 2.24 -9.52 16.93
CA LYS A 58 1.47 -10.10 18.04
C LYS A 58 0.61 -9.09 18.79
N LYS A 59 0.53 -7.84 18.31
CA LYS A 59 -0.22 -6.73 18.93
C LYS A 59 0.20 -6.42 20.37
N VAL A 60 1.48 -6.60 20.68
CA VAL A 60 2.08 -6.20 21.96
C VAL A 60 2.77 -4.86 21.76
N GLN A 61 2.20 -3.84 22.36
CA GLN A 61 2.75 -2.49 22.33
C GLN A 61 3.72 -2.30 23.49
N THR A 62 4.88 -1.72 23.21
CA THR A 62 5.92 -1.53 24.21
C THR A 62 6.66 -0.21 23.98
N ASP A 63 6.94 0.50 25.06
CA ASP A 63 7.87 1.62 25.02
C ASP A 63 9.29 1.12 25.27
N PRO A 64 10.27 1.47 24.43
CA PRO A 64 11.65 1.01 24.60
C PRO A 64 12.26 1.59 25.90
N VAL A 65 12.92 0.74 26.65
CA VAL A 65 13.70 1.15 27.83
C VAL A 65 15.17 1.09 27.45
N ASP A 66 15.91 2.18 27.66
CA ASP A 66 17.36 2.18 27.48
C ASP A 66 18.00 1.29 28.56
N VAL A 67 18.72 0.28 28.12
CA VAL A 67 19.39 -0.70 28.99
C VAL A 67 20.38 -0.03 29.96
N ALA A 68 20.93 1.13 29.58
CA ALA A 68 21.79 1.94 30.43
C ALA A 68 21.05 2.58 31.63
N ALA A 69 19.78 2.92 31.50
CA ALA A 69 18.99 3.56 32.54
C ALA A 69 18.54 2.60 33.65
N VAL A 70 18.49 1.29 33.37
CA VAL A 70 18.10 0.26 34.37
C VAL A 70 19.25 -0.07 35.31
N ALA A 71 20.50 0.20 34.92
CA ALA A 71 21.68 0.00 35.77
C ALA A 71 21.84 1.11 36.83
N ASP A 72 21.35 2.33 36.59
CA ASP A 72 21.53 3.49 37.48
C ASP A 72 20.40 3.67 38.51
N ALA A 73 19.31 2.90 38.44
CA ALA A 73 18.18 3.06 39.37
C ALA A 73 18.44 2.56 40.82
N HIS A 74 19.59 1.97 41.10
CA HIS A 74 19.94 1.45 42.44
C HIS A 74 20.95 2.28 43.25
N LEU A 75 21.32 3.49 42.77
CA LEU A 75 22.25 4.36 43.49
C LEU A 75 21.77 5.82 43.52
N VAL A 76 20.73 6.14 44.26
CA VAL A 76 20.45 7.54 44.65
C VAL A 76 20.11 7.61 46.13
N THR A 77 21.10 7.96 46.95
CA THR A 77 20.89 8.62 48.23
C THR A 77 20.65 10.12 48.03
N PRO A 78 19.80 10.79 48.82
CA PRO A 78 19.36 12.14 48.54
C PRO A 78 20.40 13.18 48.94
N ARG A 79 20.84 14.03 48.01
CA ARG A 79 21.62 15.24 48.35
C ARG A 79 20.97 16.52 47.83
N LYS A 80 20.82 17.44 48.79
CA LYS A 80 20.18 18.74 48.86
C LYS A 80 20.37 19.67 47.63
N ARG A 81 19.27 20.38 47.35
CA ARG A 81 19.17 21.59 46.52
C ARG A 81 20.19 22.66 46.85
N LYS A 82 20.81 23.27 45.83
CA LYS A 82 21.19 24.69 45.84
C LYS A 82 20.82 25.35 44.52
N ARG A 83 20.21 26.52 44.65
CA ARG A 83 19.67 27.43 43.64
C ARG A 83 20.74 28.46 43.28
N ALA A 84 20.85 28.86 42.02
CA ALA A 84 21.21 30.18 41.48
C ALA A 84 21.52 30.00 40.00
N SER A 85 20.88 30.67 39.14
CA SER A 85 20.68 32.01 38.60
C SER A 85 21.45 32.21 37.30
N SER A 86 20.65 32.48 36.26
CA SER A 86 20.81 33.44 35.14
C SER A 86 22.10 33.49 34.31
N GLY A 87 21.91 33.50 33.02
CA GLY A 87 22.88 34.02 32.06
C GLY A 87 22.52 33.62 30.63
N SER A 88 22.11 34.62 29.89
CA SER A 88 21.80 34.67 28.48
C SER A 88 23.06 34.48 27.60
N ASP A 89 22.84 34.06 26.39
CA ASP A 89 23.23 34.63 25.10
C ASP A 89 23.70 33.62 24.08
N SER A 90 22.93 33.62 23.04
CA SER A 90 23.22 33.73 21.59
C SER A 90 24.40 32.97 20.97
N ASP A 91 24.05 32.33 19.90
CA ASP A 91 24.54 32.51 18.51
C ASP A 91 25.36 31.41 17.86
N SER A 92 24.94 31.22 16.61
CA SER A 92 25.64 30.78 15.40
C SER A 92 26.02 29.30 15.18
N THR A 93 25.32 28.81 14.17
CA THR A 93 25.73 27.96 13.02
C THR A 93 27.23 27.65 12.88
N VAL A 94 27.56 26.42 12.59
CA VAL A 94 28.45 26.01 11.49
C VAL A 94 28.26 24.50 11.17
N TYR A 95 28.05 24.20 9.88
CA TYR A 95 28.20 22.89 9.27
C TYR A 95 29.67 22.49 9.20
N THR A 96 30.00 21.23 9.49
CA THR A 96 31.11 20.53 8.84
C THR A 96 30.83 19.03 8.75
N GLU A 97 30.93 18.52 7.51
CA GLU A 97 31.16 17.12 7.19
C GLU A 97 32.44 16.64 7.88
N ASP A 98 32.42 15.46 8.48
CA ASP A 98 33.48 14.47 8.29
C ASP A 98 33.09 13.14 8.94
N GLY A 99 33.24 12.09 8.14
CA GLY A 99 33.02 10.73 8.56
C GLY A 99 34.19 10.22 9.43
N GLN A 100 33.89 9.76 10.62
CA GLN A 100 34.78 8.88 11.36
C GLN A 100 34.01 7.76 12.06
N ARG A 101 34.41 6.54 11.71
CA ARG A 101 34.05 5.30 12.40
C ARG A 101 34.60 5.34 13.82
N PHE A 102 33.74 5.27 14.80
CA PHE A 102 34.14 4.89 16.15
C PHE A 102 33.85 3.42 16.39
N GLY A 103 34.89 2.62 16.36
CA GLY A 103 34.89 1.28 16.94
C GLY A 103 34.95 1.43 18.47
N LEU A 104 33.93 0.95 19.15
CA LEU A 104 33.93 0.81 20.59
C LEU A 104 34.65 -0.51 20.98
N ASP A 105 35.79 -0.32 21.58
CA ASP A 105 36.58 -1.38 22.22
C ASP A 105 35.84 -1.87 23.49
N THR A 106 35.41 -3.12 23.49
CA THR A 106 34.59 -3.76 24.54
C THR A 106 35.40 -4.39 25.67
N SER A 107 36.65 -4.02 25.84
CA SER A 107 37.55 -4.72 26.81
C SER A 107 37.59 -4.15 28.22
N GLN A 108 36.77 -3.19 28.63
CA GLN A 108 36.83 -2.59 29.98
C GLN A 108 35.48 -2.47 30.70
N LEU A 109 34.67 -3.51 30.77
CA LEU A 109 33.53 -3.56 31.71
C LEU A 109 33.38 -4.96 32.34
N ALA A 110 34.40 -5.41 33.05
CA ALA A 110 34.28 -6.51 33.98
C ALA A 110 33.81 -5.99 35.35
N GLY A 111 32.50 -5.73 35.46
CA GLY A 111 31.83 -5.44 36.73
C GLY A 111 30.99 -6.63 37.15
N THR A 112 31.37 -7.23 38.28
CA THR A 112 30.73 -8.39 38.95
C THR A 112 29.27 -8.05 39.28
N TRP A 113 28.33 -8.77 38.71
CA TRP A 113 26.90 -8.70 39.07
C TRP A 113 26.63 -9.61 40.28
N PRO A 114 25.84 -9.17 41.29
CA PRO A 114 25.42 -10.04 42.38
C PRO A 114 24.41 -11.09 41.90
N ALA A 115 24.39 -12.23 42.59
CA ALA A 115 23.48 -13.35 42.33
C ALA A 115 22.00 -12.92 42.38
N PRO A 116 21.10 -13.63 41.69
CA PRO A 116 19.70 -13.22 41.55
C PRO A 116 18.96 -13.36 42.89
N GLU A 117 18.78 -12.23 43.59
CA GLU A 117 17.73 -12.15 44.60
C GLU A 117 16.36 -12.16 43.89
N LYS A 118 15.38 -12.89 44.46
CA LYS A 118 13.99 -12.94 44.05
C LYS A 118 13.41 -11.53 44.09
N SER A 119 13.57 -10.77 42.99
CA SER A 119 12.94 -9.47 42.85
C SER A 119 11.55 -9.67 42.29
N SER A 120 10.57 -9.14 42.98
CA SER A 120 9.22 -8.89 42.44
C SER A 120 9.36 -8.07 41.15
N GLY A 121 9.42 -8.74 40.01
CA GLY A 121 9.52 -8.10 38.70
C GLY A 121 8.30 -7.21 38.46
N ASN A 122 8.53 -6.00 38.00
CA ASN A 122 7.46 -5.15 37.47
C ASN A 122 6.73 -5.96 36.39
N ALA A 123 5.50 -6.36 36.66
CA ALA A 123 4.67 -7.22 35.78
C ALA A 123 4.50 -6.66 34.33
N ASN A 124 4.90 -5.41 34.12
CA ASN A 124 4.76 -4.68 32.88
C ASN A 124 6.02 -4.66 31.98
N THR A 125 7.12 -5.29 32.37
CA THR A 125 8.35 -5.29 31.56
C THR A 125 8.43 -6.56 30.72
N VAL A 126 8.71 -6.44 29.42
CA VAL A 126 8.97 -7.56 28.51
C VAL A 126 10.40 -7.50 28.01
N LYS A 127 11.06 -8.66 27.97
CA LYS A 127 12.41 -8.83 27.42
C LYS A 127 12.36 -9.81 26.26
N VAL A 128 12.90 -9.42 25.11
CA VAL A 128 13.04 -10.32 23.96
C VAL A 128 14.48 -10.79 23.88
N VAL A 129 14.68 -12.10 23.86
CA VAL A 129 16.02 -12.72 23.92
C VAL A 129 16.20 -13.75 22.79
N LYS A 130 17.47 -14.00 22.45
CA LYS A 130 17.86 -15.01 21.46
C LYS A 130 17.56 -16.42 21.97
N LEU A 131 17.19 -17.33 21.08
CA LEU A 131 17.00 -18.76 21.38
C LEU A 131 18.25 -19.40 22.03
N ALA A 132 19.44 -18.93 21.65
CA ALA A 132 20.71 -19.40 22.20
C ALA A 132 20.74 -19.34 23.75
N TRP A 133 20.05 -18.37 24.37
CA TRP A 133 19.95 -18.32 25.85
C TRP A 133 19.32 -19.57 26.44
N LEU A 134 18.25 -20.09 25.86
CA LEU A 134 17.63 -21.35 26.32
C LEU A 134 18.55 -22.54 26.07
N GLN A 135 19.12 -22.62 24.86
CA GLN A 135 20.00 -23.72 24.47
C GLN A 135 21.23 -23.81 25.39
N ASP A 136 21.88 -22.68 25.64
CA ASP A 136 23.05 -22.61 26.52
C ASP A 136 22.68 -22.85 27.97
N SER A 137 21.52 -22.38 28.45
CA SER A 137 21.01 -22.65 29.79
C SER A 137 20.73 -24.15 29.99
N PHE A 138 20.13 -24.82 28.98
CA PHE A 138 19.93 -26.26 29.02
C PHE A 138 21.26 -27.04 28.99
N ALA A 139 22.22 -26.59 28.18
CA ALA A 139 23.53 -27.23 28.06
C ALA A 139 24.34 -27.13 29.37
N GLN A 140 24.22 -26.00 30.11
CA GLN A 140 24.93 -25.79 31.38
C GLN A 140 24.13 -26.25 32.60
N GLY A 141 22.89 -26.69 32.44
CA GLY A 141 22.05 -27.15 33.54
C GLY A 141 21.70 -26.06 34.56
N ARG A 142 21.79 -24.78 34.19
CA ARG A 142 21.42 -23.60 34.98
C ARG A 142 20.91 -22.47 34.12
N VAL A 143 20.04 -21.64 34.69
CA VAL A 143 19.57 -20.43 33.99
C VAL A 143 20.69 -19.40 33.88
N LEU A 144 21.04 -18.99 32.68
CA LEU A 144 22.12 -18.05 32.40
C LEU A 144 21.64 -16.59 32.51
N PRO A 145 22.57 -15.66 32.82
CA PRO A 145 22.26 -14.22 32.78
C PRO A 145 21.82 -13.79 31.39
N LEU A 146 20.87 -12.84 31.32
CA LEU A 146 20.23 -12.42 30.06
C LEU A 146 21.09 -11.45 29.22
N HIS A 147 22.04 -10.73 29.83
CA HIS A 147 22.70 -9.56 29.23
C HIS A 147 23.30 -9.79 27.83
N ASP A 148 23.87 -10.97 27.57
CA ASP A 148 24.49 -11.28 26.26
C ASP A 148 23.48 -11.73 25.18
N TYR A 149 22.26 -12.01 25.61
CA TYR A 149 21.23 -12.59 24.75
C TYR A 149 20.05 -11.66 24.49
N VAL A 150 19.95 -10.53 25.24
CA VAL A 150 18.85 -9.59 25.11
C VAL A 150 18.95 -8.81 23.80
N LEU A 151 17.86 -8.81 23.05
CA LEU A 151 17.69 -8.03 21.82
C LEU A 151 16.89 -6.76 22.06
N TYR A 152 15.92 -6.82 22.98
CA TYR A 152 15.03 -5.70 23.26
C TYR A 152 14.47 -5.78 24.69
N VAL A 153 14.32 -4.61 25.32
CA VAL A 153 13.61 -4.45 26.59
C VAL A 153 12.60 -3.32 26.43
N GLY A 154 11.37 -3.55 26.84
CA GLY A 154 10.32 -2.56 26.80
C GLY A 154 9.31 -2.72 27.92
N ILE A 155 8.55 -1.65 28.19
CA ILE A 155 7.42 -1.64 29.11
C ILE A 155 6.16 -1.87 28.29
N LYS A 156 5.36 -2.89 28.65
CA LYS A 156 4.07 -3.18 28.00
C LYS A 156 3.10 -2.05 28.32
N LYS A 157 2.38 -1.58 27.30
CA LYS A 157 1.21 -0.69 27.49
C LYS A 157 0.02 -1.54 27.89
N GLU A 158 -0.65 -1.21 28.99
CA GLU A 158 -1.86 -1.92 29.43
C GLU A 158 -3.02 -1.63 28.50
N GLU A 159 -3.59 -2.69 27.91
CA GLU A 159 -4.94 -2.67 27.31
C GLU A 159 -5.95 -3.11 28.37
N ASP A 160 -7.08 -2.39 28.50
CA ASP A 160 -8.19 -2.78 29.37
C ASP A 160 -8.69 -4.20 29.04
N ARG A 161 -8.55 -5.09 30.00
CA ARG A 161 -8.94 -6.50 29.90
C ARG A 161 -10.46 -6.68 30.01
N ALA A 162 -11.08 -7.15 28.92
CA ALA A 162 -12.24 -8.03 29.04
C ALA A 162 -11.72 -9.47 29.29
N PRO A 163 -12.29 -10.26 30.21
CA PRO A 163 -11.78 -11.58 30.54
C PRO A 163 -11.99 -12.54 29.38
N VAL A 164 -10.91 -12.98 28.73
CA VAL A 164 -10.93 -14.00 27.68
C VAL A 164 -10.82 -15.37 28.34
N THR A 165 -11.89 -16.11 28.29
CA THR A 165 -11.93 -17.53 28.61
C THR A 165 -11.10 -18.31 27.60
N ILE A 166 -10.00 -18.91 28.06
CA ILE A 166 -9.12 -19.77 27.26
C ILE A 166 -9.92 -20.98 26.79
N ARG A 167 -10.19 -21.07 25.48
CA ARG A 167 -10.71 -22.28 24.85
C ARG A 167 -9.55 -23.08 24.30
N GLY A 168 -9.51 -24.40 24.65
CA GLY A 168 -8.52 -25.38 24.18
C GLY A 168 -8.54 -25.68 22.68
N SER A 169 -9.03 -24.73 21.84
CA SER A 169 -9.12 -24.86 20.38
C SER A 169 -7.82 -24.53 19.64
N ASP A 170 -6.89 -23.81 20.28
CA ASP A 170 -5.66 -23.37 19.59
C ASP A 170 -4.62 -24.48 19.47
N ILE A 171 -4.61 -25.43 20.40
CA ILE A 171 -3.73 -26.63 20.33
C ILE A 171 -4.21 -27.57 19.23
N LEU A 172 -5.54 -27.74 19.07
CA LEU A 172 -6.12 -28.57 18.04
C LEU A 172 -5.98 -27.98 16.62
N SER A 173 -6.04 -26.66 16.49
CA SER A 173 -5.84 -26.00 15.19
C SER A 173 -4.38 -26.07 14.71
N ARG A 174 -3.39 -26.04 15.63
CA ARG A 174 -1.99 -26.31 15.29
C ARG A 174 -1.78 -27.75 14.85
N ALA A 175 -2.33 -28.73 15.58
CA ALA A 175 -2.19 -30.14 15.24
C ALA A 175 -2.84 -30.51 13.89
N VAL A 176 -3.91 -29.82 13.49
CA VAL A 176 -4.57 -30.01 12.18
C VAL A 176 -3.76 -29.39 11.04
N ALA A 177 -3.09 -28.25 11.26
CA ALA A 177 -2.22 -27.63 10.28
C ALA A 177 -0.96 -28.47 9.99
N ASP A 178 -0.40 -29.11 11.01
CA ASP A 178 0.78 -29.97 10.89
C ASP A 178 0.48 -31.29 10.13
N SER A 179 -0.76 -31.81 10.25
CA SER A 179 -1.17 -33.02 9.56
C SER A 179 -1.40 -32.85 8.05
N ALA A 180 -1.63 -31.62 7.58
CA ALA A 180 -1.86 -31.30 6.16
C ALA A 180 -0.56 -31.18 5.36
N SER A 181 0.60 -31.01 6.01
CA SER A 181 1.89 -30.78 5.36
C SER A 181 2.67 -32.08 5.03
N GLN A 182 2.22 -33.24 5.49
CA GLN A 182 2.96 -34.52 5.33
C GLN A 182 2.63 -35.34 4.08
N THR A 183 1.72 -34.91 3.23
CA THR A 183 1.34 -35.66 2.02
C THR A 183 1.63 -34.89 0.75
N GLN A 184 2.89 -34.68 0.39
CA GLN A 184 3.32 -34.58 -1.02
C GLN A 184 4.85 -34.49 -1.12
N GLY A 185 5.48 -35.62 -1.09
CA GLY A 185 6.82 -35.80 -1.63
C GLY A 185 6.72 -36.75 -2.82
N SER A 186 7.10 -36.30 -3.98
CA SER A 186 7.84 -37.09 -4.98
C SER A 186 7.65 -36.59 -6.42
N LEU A 187 8.81 -36.46 -7.10
CA LEU A 187 9.07 -36.58 -8.53
C LEU A 187 8.93 -35.36 -9.44
N LEU A 188 10.09 -34.73 -9.65
CA LEU A 188 10.37 -33.89 -10.83
C LEU A 188 11.00 -34.75 -11.94
N PRO A 189 10.63 -34.57 -13.21
CA PRO A 189 11.43 -34.95 -14.34
C PRO A 189 12.18 -33.76 -14.94
N GLN A 190 13.48 -33.95 -15.15
CA GLN A 190 14.36 -33.05 -15.89
C GLN A 190 13.89 -32.89 -17.34
N LYS A 191 13.80 -31.65 -17.84
CA LYS A 191 13.69 -31.35 -19.28
C LYS A 191 14.97 -30.71 -19.82
N LYS A 192 15.47 -31.36 -20.86
CA LYS A 192 16.66 -31.01 -21.64
C LYS A 192 16.48 -29.70 -22.41
N LYS A 193 17.57 -28.92 -22.49
CA LYS A 193 17.75 -27.78 -23.41
C LYS A 193 17.57 -28.21 -24.86
N ALA A 194 16.78 -27.48 -25.63
CA ALA A 194 16.81 -27.51 -27.08
C ALA A 194 17.07 -26.10 -27.63
N GLN A 195 17.98 -26.06 -28.59
CA GLN A 195 18.50 -24.89 -29.28
C GLN A 195 17.47 -24.30 -30.25
N SER A 196 17.51 -22.98 -30.41
CA SER A 196 16.76 -22.24 -31.41
C SER A 196 17.34 -22.41 -32.82
N PRO A 197 16.51 -22.36 -33.85
CA PRO A 197 16.95 -21.91 -35.17
C PRO A 197 16.30 -20.56 -35.56
N THR A 198 17.12 -19.80 -36.21
CA THR A 198 16.93 -18.53 -36.85
C THR A 198 15.85 -18.49 -37.94
N GLY A 199 15.09 -17.38 -37.92
CA GLY A 199 14.69 -16.62 -39.09
C GLY A 199 13.63 -17.19 -40.04
N MET A 200 12.49 -16.46 -40.09
CA MET A 200 11.87 -16.04 -41.36
C MET A 200 10.66 -15.13 -41.09
N HIS A 201 10.72 -13.93 -41.61
CA HIS A 201 9.58 -13.03 -41.77
C HIS A 201 8.49 -13.73 -42.58
N ARG A 202 7.30 -13.87 -42.00
CA ARG A 202 6.09 -14.16 -42.72
C ARG A 202 5.09 -13.06 -42.46
N SER A 203 4.87 -12.23 -43.49
CA SER A 203 3.75 -11.31 -43.64
C SER A 203 2.45 -12.11 -43.53
N VAL A 204 1.59 -11.69 -42.61
CA VAL A 204 0.23 -12.23 -42.49
C VAL A 204 -0.66 -11.52 -43.50
N PRO A 205 -1.35 -12.24 -44.41
CA PRO A 205 -2.32 -11.63 -45.29
C PRO A 205 -3.58 -11.23 -44.50
N SER A 206 -3.95 -9.98 -44.59
CA SER A 206 -5.25 -9.47 -44.18
C SER A 206 -6.33 -10.03 -45.11
N LEU A 207 -7.03 -11.06 -44.67
CA LEU A 207 -8.27 -11.53 -45.30
C LEU A 207 -9.44 -11.14 -44.38
N VAL A 208 -9.96 -9.96 -44.64
CA VAL A 208 -11.33 -9.61 -44.26
C VAL A 208 -12.25 -10.39 -45.18
N ARG A 209 -12.72 -11.54 -44.73
CA ARG A 209 -13.79 -12.27 -45.40
C ARG A 209 -15.11 -11.68 -44.92
N GLN A 210 -15.70 -10.78 -45.70
CA GLN A 210 -17.13 -10.47 -45.63
C GLN A 210 -17.92 -11.72 -46.06
N THR A 211 -18.42 -12.46 -45.07
CA THR A 211 -19.51 -13.40 -45.35
C THR A 211 -20.81 -12.68 -45.03
N THR A 212 -21.49 -12.25 -46.09
CA THR A 212 -22.92 -11.97 -46.06
C THR A 212 -23.66 -13.26 -45.78
N SER A 213 -24.05 -13.49 -44.55
CA SER A 213 -25.03 -14.48 -44.18
C SER A 213 -26.30 -13.73 -43.80
N GLU A 214 -27.25 -13.68 -44.76
CA GLU A 214 -28.58 -13.10 -44.60
C GLU A 214 -29.54 -13.99 -43.82
N ASN A 215 -29.10 -14.73 -42.83
CA ASN A 215 -29.96 -15.47 -41.90
C ASN A 215 -29.39 -15.42 -40.50
N ALA A 216 -29.14 -14.23 -39.97
CA ALA A 216 -28.96 -14.05 -38.54
C ALA A 216 -30.37 -13.94 -37.93
N SER A 217 -30.84 -15.05 -37.36
CA SER A 217 -31.96 -15.05 -36.45
C SER A 217 -31.70 -14.02 -35.34
N THR A 218 -32.64 -13.14 -35.19
CA THR A 218 -32.64 -11.88 -34.47
C THR A 218 -32.56 -12.07 -32.96
N LEU A 219 -31.40 -12.47 -32.44
CA LEU A 219 -31.09 -12.22 -31.04
C LEU A 219 -30.74 -10.74 -30.89
N LYS A 220 -31.64 -9.99 -30.26
CA LYS A 220 -31.48 -8.55 -30.06
C LYS A 220 -30.48 -8.29 -28.96
N LEU A 221 -29.20 -8.39 -29.27
CA LEU A 221 -28.16 -7.89 -28.36
C LEU A 221 -28.40 -6.41 -28.08
N PRO A 222 -28.23 -5.97 -26.81
CA PRO A 222 -28.40 -4.55 -26.51
C PRO A 222 -27.45 -3.70 -27.39
N PRO A 223 -27.88 -2.55 -27.86
CA PRO A 223 -27.04 -1.70 -28.70
C PRO A 223 -25.83 -1.23 -27.88
N VAL A 224 -24.64 -1.33 -28.46
CA VAL A 224 -23.44 -0.76 -27.82
C VAL A 224 -23.64 0.76 -27.72
N PRO A 225 -23.66 1.34 -26.53
CA PRO A 225 -23.81 2.77 -26.33
C PRO A 225 -22.77 3.55 -27.12
N GLN A 226 -23.18 4.70 -27.68
CA GLN A 226 -22.30 5.50 -28.54
C GLN A 226 -21.03 5.97 -27.79
N TYR A 227 -21.14 6.29 -26.50
CA TYR A 227 -20.00 6.70 -25.67
C TYR A 227 -18.92 5.62 -25.54
N LEU A 228 -19.26 4.33 -25.65
CA LEU A 228 -18.26 3.26 -25.69
C LEU A 228 -17.44 3.23 -26.98
N ARG A 229 -17.95 3.81 -28.05
CA ARG A 229 -17.23 3.93 -29.34
C ARG A 229 -16.18 5.05 -29.32
N THR A 230 -16.10 5.82 -28.23
CA THR A 230 -15.04 6.81 -28.03
C THR A 230 -13.70 6.13 -27.83
N THR A 231 -12.62 6.80 -28.25
CA THR A 231 -11.27 6.23 -28.19
C THR A 231 -10.67 6.26 -26.77
N TYR A 232 -11.13 7.18 -25.93
CA TYR A 232 -10.48 7.48 -24.64
C TYR A 232 -11.43 7.22 -23.47
N ALA A 233 -10.92 6.56 -22.44
CA ALA A 233 -11.69 6.27 -21.24
C ALA A 233 -12.19 7.52 -20.50
N CYS A 234 -11.51 8.66 -20.64
CA CYS A 234 -11.95 9.94 -20.06
C CYS A 234 -13.21 10.54 -20.72
N GLN A 235 -13.70 9.95 -21.79
CA GLN A 235 -14.95 10.32 -22.49
C GLN A 235 -16.13 9.43 -22.09
N ARG A 236 -15.94 8.53 -21.11
CA ARG A 236 -16.92 7.51 -20.74
C ARG A 236 -17.23 7.59 -19.25
N SER A 237 -18.50 7.45 -18.91
CA SER A 237 -18.91 7.15 -17.55
C SER A 237 -18.52 5.71 -17.21
N THR A 238 -17.83 5.53 -16.10
CA THR A 238 -17.37 4.23 -15.59
C THR A 238 -17.64 4.19 -14.08
N PRO A 239 -18.77 3.59 -13.65
CA PRO A 239 -19.20 3.63 -12.27
C PRO A 239 -18.29 2.81 -11.35
N VAL A 240 -18.39 3.06 -10.04
CA VAL A 240 -17.66 2.33 -9.00
C VAL A 240 -18.08 0.86 -8.93
N ASP A 241 -19.38 0.59 -9.11
CA ASP A 241 -19.96 -0.74 -9.09
C ASP A 241 -20.56 -1.07 -10.48
N PRO A 242 -19.73 -1.57 -11.42
CA PRO A 242 -20.20 -1.90 -12.77
C PRO A 242 -20.99 -3.23 -12.76
N PRO A 243 -21.97 -3.42 -13.67
CA PRO A 243 -22.75 -4.67 -13.76
C PRO A 243 -21.90 -5.94 -13.89
N ASN A 244 -20.73 -5.85 -14.52
CA ASN A 244 -19.84 -7.00 -14.76
C ASN A 244 -18.64 -7.01 -13.78
N ALA A 245 -18.80 -6.50 -12.55
CA ALA A 245 -17.73 -6.32 -11.58
C ALA A 245 -16.92 -7.60 -11.32
N ALA A 246 -17.57 -8.75 -11.16
CA ALA A 246 -16.91 -10.02 -10.83
C ALA A 246 -15.94 -10.47 -11.95
N PHE A 247 -16.32 -10.35 -13.21
CA PHE A 247 -15.42 -10.63 -14.33
C PHE A 247 -14.29 -9.60 -14.43
N VAL A 248 -14.61 -8.32 -14.23
CA VAL A 248 -13.62 -7.24 -14.19
C VAL A 248 -12.55 -7.50 -13.14
N ASP A 249 -12.90 -8.01 -11.97
CA ASP A 249 -11.94 -8.34 -10.90
C ASP A 249 -11.04 -9.52 -11.27
N GLY A 250 -11.55 -10.50 -11.99
CA GLY A 250 -10.75 -11.55 -12.60
C GLY A 250 -9.71 -10.98 -13.59
N LEU A 251 -10.13 -10.06 -14.47
CA LEU A 251 -9.22 -9.38 -15.40
C LEU A 251 -8.19 -8.49 -14.69
N LYS A 252 -8.54 -7.83 -13.57
CA LYS A 252 -7.59 -7.08 -12.73
C LYS A 252 -6.53 -7.99 -12.14
N THR A 253 -6.89 -9.21 -11.75
CA THR A 253 -5.94 -10.22 -11.28
C THR A 253 -4.95 -10.60 -12.39
N ILE A 254 -5.43 -10.92 -13.59
CA ILE A 254 -4.55 -11.21 -14.74
C ILE A 254 -3.66 -10.00 -15.08
N ARG A 255 -4.19 -8.79 -15.07
CA ARG A 255 -3.39 -7.58 -15.26
C ARG A 255 -2.27 -7.46 -14.23
N THR A 256 -2.53 -7.82 -12.98
CA THR A 256 -1.52 -7.85 -11.92
C THR A 256 -0.44 -8.88 -12.22
N ILE A 257 -0.81 -10.07 -12.67
CA ILE A 257 0.13 -11.10 -13.13
C ILE A 257 1.04 -10.56 -14.24
N ARG A 258 0.45 -9.91 -15.25
CA ARG A 258 1.23 -9.27 -16.34
C ARG A 258 2.19 -8.21 -15.81
N ARG A 259 1.74 -7.41 -14.85
CA ARG A 259 2.56 -6.35 -14.23
C ARG A 259 3.75 -6.93 -13.49
N LEU A 260 3.53 -7.93 -12.64
CA LEU A 260 4.58 -8.60 -11.88
C LEU A 260 5.54 -9.40 -12.78
N GLY A 261 5.06 -9.87 -13.93
CA GLY A 261 5.86 -10.50 -14.99
C GLY A 261 6.59 -9.53 -15.92
N GLY A 262 6.44 -8.20 -15.73
CA GLY A 262 7.07 -7.17 -16.59
C GLY A 262 6.41 -6.97 -17.96
N ASP A 263 5.28 -7.63 -18.25
CA ASP A 263 4.54 -7.49 -19.52
C ASP A 263 3.76 -6.19 -19.58
N GLN A 264 4.42 -5.10 -19.91
CA GLN A 264 3.80 -3.77 -20.02
C GLN A 264 2.77 -3.67 -21.17
N ILE A 265 2.87 -4.52 -22.18
CA ILE A 265 1.91 -4.54 -23.32
C ILE A 265 0.61 -5.19 -22.84
N GLY A 266 0.70 -6.34 -22.18
CA GLY A 266 -0.44 -7.01 -21.56
C GLY A 266 -1.13 -6.12 -20.52
N VAL A 267 -0.37 -5.47 -19.62
CA VAL A 267 -0.93 -4.50 -18.66
C VAL A 267 -1.78 -3.43 -19.35
N ARG A 268 -1.31 -2.88 -20.48
CA ARG A 268 -2.08 -1.85 -21.22
C ARG A 268 -3.32 -2.42 -21.90
N ALA A 269 -3.22 -3.60 -22.49
CA ALA A 269 -4.34 -4.27 -23.15
C ALA A 269 -5.45 -4.57 -22.14
N TYR A 270 -5.13 -5.26 -21.04
CA TYR A 270 -6.10 -5.56 -19.97
C TYR A 270 -6.68 -4.29 -19.34
N SER A 271 -5.87 -3.25 -19.10
CA SER A 271 -6.39 -1.96 -18.59
C SER A 271 -7.41 -1.31 -19.52
N THR A 272 -7.26 -1.48 -20.84
CA THR A 272 -8.22 -0.95 -21.82
C THR A 272 -9.52 -1.76 -21.83
N SER A 273 -9.42 -3.09 -21.82
CA SER A 273 -10.59 -3.98 -21.76
C SER A 273 -11.37 -3.80 -20.45
N ILE A 274 -10.67 -3.75 -19.30
CA ILE A 274 -11.26 -3.47 -17.98
C ILE A 274 -12.07 -2.17 -18.04
N ALA A 275 -11.46 -1.06 -18.50
CA ALA A 275 -12.13 0.24 -18.55
C ALA A 275 -13.37 0.24 -19.50
N THR A 276 -13.37 -0.59 -20.52
CA THR A 276 -14.51 -0.69 -21.44
C THR A 276 -15.63 -1.55 -20.87
N ILE A 277 -15.30 -2.71 -20.29
CA ILE A 277 -16.29 -3.60 -19.67
C ILE A 277 -16.92 -2.94 -18.44
N SER A 278 -16.12 -2.23 -17.63
CA SER A 278 -16.65 -1.46 -16.49
C SER A 278 -17.56 -0.29 -16.92
N ALA A 279 -17.36 0.27 -18.10
CA ALA A 279 -18.23 1.31 -18.64
C ALA A 279 -19.46 0.73 -19.39
N TYR A 280 -19.56 -0.58 -19.58
CA TYR A 280 -20.69 -1.22 -20.24
C TYR A 280 -21.86 -1.32 -19.26
N PRO A 281 -23.03 -0.69 -19.59
CA PRO A 281 -24.12 -0.54 -18.61
C PRO A 281 -25.01 -1.77 -18.48
N HIS A 282 -24.80 -2.79 -19.31
CA HIS A 282 -25.59 -4.00 -19.27
C HIS A 282 -24.78 -5.15 -18.69
N GLU A 283 -25.47 -6.02 -17.96
CA GLU A 283 -24.91 -7.32 -17.64
C GLU A 283 -24.76 -8.10 -18.96
N ILE A 284 -23.58 -8.66 -19.18
CA ILE A 284 -23.31 -9.53 -20.32
C ILE A 284 -24.00 -10.87 -20.00
N ALA A 285 -25.21 -11.04 -20.50
CA ALA A 285 -26.07 -12.14 -20.12
C ALA A 285 -26.08 -13.25 -21.18
N SER A 286 -26.23 -14.48 -20.71
CA SER A 286 -26.71 -15.60 -21.52
C SER A 286 -28.19 -15.38 -21.86
N PRO A 287 -28.62 -15.64 -23.09
CA PRO A 287 -30.04 -15.70 -23.37
C PRO A 287 -30.67 -16.82 -22.52
N GLN A 288 -31.36 -16.45 -21.44
CA GLN A 288 -32.16 -17.37 -20.67
C GLN A 288 -33.47 -17.61 -21.42
N GLY A 289 -33.52 -18.69 -22.21
CA GLY A 289 -34.74 -19.29 -22.67
C GLY A 289 -34.90 -20.64 -22.02
N GLU A 290 -36.04 -20.90 -21.38
CA GLU A 290 -36.46 -22.27 -20.99
C GLU A 290 -36.58 -23.11 -22.26
N SER A 291 -35.51 -23.78 -22.67
CA SER A 291 -35.56 -24.74 -23.79
C SER A 291 -35.51 -26.19 -23.28
N THR A 292 -36.30 -27.03 -23.91
CA THR A 292 -36.35 -28.47 -23.67
C THR A 292 -35.04 -29.16 -24.03
N PHE A 293 -34.74 -30.30 -23.44
CA PHE A 293 -33.43 -30.98 -23.50
C PHE A 293 -32.93 -31.28 -24.94
N ALA A 294 -33.82 -31.33 -25.93
CA ALA A 294 -33.46 -31.58 -27.33
C ALA A 294 -33.01 -30.30 -28.09
N GLU A 295 -33.42 -29.13 -27.62
CA GLU A 295 -33.04 -27.82 -28.20
C GLU A 295 -31.76 -27.26 -27.61
N ARG A 296 -31.33 -27.72 -26.44
CA ARG A 296 -30.14 -27.22 -25.72
C ARG A 296 -28.85 -27.30 -26.53
N ASN A 297 -28.68 -28.30 -27.39
CA ASN A 297 -27.43 -28.45 -28.15
C ASN A 297 -27.28 -27.44 -29.28
N PHE A 298 -28.40 -26.98 -29.89
CA PHE A 298 -28.36 -26.02 -30.95
C PHE A 298 -28.37 -24.59 -30.40
N ASP A 299 -29.20 -24.33 -29.39
CA ASP A 299 -29.27 -23.04 -28.69
C ASP A 299 -28.00 -22.72 -27.91
N GLN A 300 -27.31 -23.75 -27.36
CA GLN A 300 -26.03 -23.59 -26.69
C GLN A 300 -24.91 -23.16 -27.65
N CYS A 301 -24.92 -23.65 -28.92
CA CYS A 301 -24.01 -23.17 -29.95
C CYS A 301 -24.32 -21.73 -30.38
N LEU A 302 -25.62 -21.38 -30.51
CA LEU A 302 -26.03 -20.03 -30.84
C LEU A 302 -25.75 -19.04 -29.71
N ALA A 303 -26.04 -19.39 -28.46
CA ALA A 303 -25.71 -18.61 -27.27
C ALA A 303 -24.19 -18.37 -27.14
N TYR A 304 -23.39 -19.41 -27.40
CA TYR A 304 -21.93 -19.31 -27.44
C TYR A 304 -21.44 -18.29 -28.47
N VAL A 305 -21.99 -18.31 -29.68
CA VAL A 305 -21.61 -17.36 -30.73
C VAL A 305 -22.02 -15.93 -30.38
N ASP A 306 -23.17 -15.74 -29.72
CA ASP A 306 -23.70 -14.41 -29.41
C ASP A 306 -22.98 -13.72 -28.24
N GLU A 307 -22.64 -14.44 -27.19
CA GLU A 307 -21.89 -13.88 -26.06
C GLU A 307 -20.44 -13.52 -26.46
N HIS A 308 -19.80 -14.38 -27.22
CA HIS A 308 -18.50 -14.09 -27.82
C HIS A 308 -18.56 -12.84 -28.71
N VAL A 309 -19.64 -12.72 -29.50
CA VAL A 309 -19.86 -11.56 -30.35
C VAL A 309 -20.11 -10.31 -29.52
N GLU A 310 -20.86 -10.40 -28.41
CA GLU A 310 -21.13 -9.26 -27.54
C GLU A 310 -19.86 -8.69 -26.93
N VAL A 311 -19.03 -9.50 -26.29
CA VAL A 311 -17.76 -9.06 -25.69
C VAL A 311 -16.76 -8.61 -26.75
N ALA A 312 -16.61 -9.37 -27.84
CA ALA A 312 -15.65 -9.06 -28.90
C ALA A 312 -15.93 -7.73 -29.62
N ARG A 313 -17.20 -7.29 -29.68
CA ARG A 313 -17.57 -6.00 -30.29
C ARG A 313 -17.32 -4.77 -29.41
N LEU A 314 -17.02 -4.97 -28.12
CA LEU A 314 -16.70 -3.89 -27.22
C LEU A 314 -15.31 -3.31 -27.54
N PRO A 315 -15.15 -1.97 -27.59
CA PRO A 315 -13.89 -1.34 -27.95
C PRO A 315 -12.74 -1.74 -27.01
N GLY A 316 -11.66 -2.30 -27.58
CA GLY A 316 -10.50 -2.75 -26.82
C GLY A 316 -10.64 -4.16 -26.24
N CYS A 317 -11.77 -4.83 -26.45
CA CYS A 317 -11.94 -6.25 -26.21
C CYS A 317 -11.80 -6.97 -27.55
N GLY A 318 -10.93 -7.96 -27.62
CA GLY A 318 -10.74 -8.81 -28.79
C GLY A 318 -11.14 -10.25 -28.47
N ALA A 319 -10.85 -11.17 -29.40
CA ALA A 319 -11.14 -12.61 -29.23
C ALA A 319 -10.64 -13.15 -27.89
N LYS A 320 -9.43 -12.76 -27.45
CA LYS A 320 -8.88 -13.23 -26.17
C LYS A 320 -9.72 -12.86 -24.95
N ILE A 321 -10.28 -11.66 -24.91
CA ILE A 321 -11.15 -11.25 -23.79
C ILE A 321 -12.51 -11.95 -23.87
N ALA A 322 -13.01 -12.21 -25.08
CA ALA A 322 -14.23 -12.98 -25.29
C ALA A 322 -14.05 -14.45 -24.87
N GLU A 323 -12.89 -15.08 -25.16
CA GLU A 323 -12.52 -16.40 -24.67
C GLU A 323 -12.48 -16.45 -23.14
N LEU A 324 -11.83 -15.48 -22.49
CA LEU A 324 -11.78 -15.37 -21.03
C LEU A 324 -13.17 -15.16 -20.40
N TRP A 325 -14.04 -14.43 -21.07
CA TRP A 325 -15.43 -14.29 -20.64
C TRP A 325 -16.14 -15.64 -20.63
N HIS A 326 -16.00 -16.41 -21.69
CA HIS A 326 -16.59 -17.74 -21.79
C HIS A 326 -16.06 -18.70 -20.70
N GLU A 327 -14.73 -18.78 -20.53
CA GLU A 327 -14.12 -19.56 -19.44
C GLU A 327 -14.67 -19.16 -18.07
N TRP A 328 -14.77 -17.85 -17.84
CA TRP A 328 -15.27 -17.32 -16.55
C TRP A 328 -16.74 -17.70 -16.35
N LYS A 329 -17.54 -17.65 -17.38
CA LYS A 329 -18.98 -17.97 -17.31
C LYS A 329 -19.22 -19.44 -17.02
N GLU A 330 -18.47 -20.33 -17.66
CA GLU A 330 -18.59 -21.78 -17.45
C GLU A 330 -18.10 -22.22 -16.05
N THR A 331 -17.05 -21.61 -15.56
CA THR A 331 -16.34 -22.09 -14.36
C THR A 331 -16.48 -21.17 -13.15
N GLY A 332 -17.00 -19.94 -13.31
CA GLY A 332 -17.05 -18.89 -12.30
C GLY A 332 -15.68 -18.31 -11.93
N ARG A 333 -14.62 -18.68 -12.66
CA ARG A 333 -13.24 -18.25 -12.37
C ARG A 333 -12.39 -18.28 -13.65
N LEU A 334 -11.30 -17.52 -13.61
CA LEU A 334 -10.30 -17.52 -14.69
C LEU A 334 -9.15 -18.45 -14.31
N PRO A 335 -8.87 -19.55 -15.07
CA PRO A 335 -7.82 -20.51 -14.74
C PRO A 335 -6.46 -19.85 -14.51
N GLU A 336 -6.04 -18.95 -15.39
CA GLU A 336 -4.76 -18.23 -15.26
C GLU A 336 -4.67 -17.44 -13.92
N ALA A 337 -5.74 -16.80 -13.49
CA ALA A 337 -5.79 -16.08 -12.22
C ALA A 337 -5.72 -17.05 -11.03
N SER A 338 -6.43 -18.18 -11.11
CA SER A 338 -6.48 -19.20 -10.07
C SER A 338 -5.14 -19.92 -9.91
N GLU A 339 -4.48 -20.28 -11.01
CA GLU A 339 -3.14 -20.90 -11.02
C GLU A 339 -2.08 -19.96 -10.42
N ALA A 340 -2.12 -18.67 -10.76
CA ALA A 340 -1.21 -17.69 -10.20
C ALA A 340 -1.41 -17.52 -8.70
N GLN A 341 -2.66 -17.45 -8.25
CA GLN A 341 -2.99 -17.35 -6.82
C GLN A 341 -2.54 -18.58 -6.03
N ALA A 342 -2.58 -19.77 -6.64
CA ALA A 342 -2.09 -21.01 -6.05
C ALA A 342 -0.55 -21.10 -6.04
N ASN A 343 0.15 -20.25 -6.78
CA ASN A 343 1.61 -20.28 -6.88
C ASN A 343 2.24 -19.51 -5.70
N PRO A 344 2.96 -20.17 -4.78
CA PRO A 344 3.57 -19.51 -3.63
C PRO A 344 4.56 -18.41 -4.01
N LYS A 345 5.27 -18.55 -5.14
CA LYS A 345 6.17 -17.48 -5.61
C LYS A 345 5.41 -16.22 -6.01
N PHE A 346 4.22 -16.37 -6.59
CA PHE A 346 3.40 -15.23 -6.95
C PHE A 346 2.90 -14.50 -5.69
N ALA A 347 2.45 -15.24 -4.68
CA ALA A 347 2.03 -14.67 -3.41
C ALA A 347 3.16 -13.86 -2.74
N VAL A 348 4.39 -14.36 -2.77
CA VAL A 348 5.59 -13.65 -2.27
C VAL A 348 5.81 -12.35 -3.04
N ILE A 349 5.86 -12.40 -4.38
CA ILE A 349 6.08 -11.22 -5.22
C ILE A 349 4.96 -10.18 -5.01
N GLN A 350 3.71 -10.64 -4.89
CA GLN A 350 2.56 -9.78 -4.60
C GLN A 350 2.72 -9.09 -3.24
N THR A 351 3.14 -9.83 -2.20
CA THR A 351 3.40 -9.26 -0.86
C THR A 351 4.44 -8.14 -0.93
N PHE A 352 5.54 -8.34 -1.67
CA PHE A 352 6.55 -7.30 -1.83
C PHE A 352 6.06 -6.11 -2.64
N TYR A 353 5.27 -6.36 -3.68
CA TYR A 353 4.67 -5.30 -4.48
C TYR A 353 3.69 -4.44 -3.67
N ASP A 354 3.00 -5.04 -2.69
CA ASP A 354 2.06 -4.37 -1.80
C ASP A 354 2.74 -3.54 -0.69
N ILE A 355 4.06 -3.70 -0.49
CA ILE A 355 4.83 -2.86 0.44
C ILE A 355 4.98 -1.47 -0.18
N TRP A 356 4.57 -0.45 0.52
CA TRP A 356 4.70 0.92 0.06
C TRP A 356 6.16 1.31 -0.18
N GLY A 357 6.47 1.84 -1.38
CA GLY A 357 7.83 2.21 -1.79
C GLY A 357 8.67 1.06 -2.36
N VAL A 358 8.14 -0.16 -2.42
CA VAL A 358 8.81 -1.31 -3.06
C VAL A 358 8.21 -1.51 -4.45
N GLY A 359 9.05 -1.54 -5.47
CA GLY A 359 8.67 -1.85 -6.84
C GLY A 359 8.97 -3.32 -7.20
N ASP A 360 8.69 -3.68 -8.45
CA ASP A 360 8.85 -5.01 -9.05
C ASP A 360 10.29 -5.61 -9.01
N ALA A 361 11.31 -4.79 -8.71
CA ALA A 361 12.72 -5.22 -8.72
C ALA A 361 13.22 -5.88 -7.42
N THR A 362 12.41 -5.94 -6.35
CA THR A 362 12.90 -6.27 -5.00
C THR A 362 12.64 -7.72 -4.56
N ALA A 363 12.16 -8.59 -5.44
CA ALA A 363 11.79 -9.99 -5.14
C ALA A 363 13.01 -10.90 -4.91
N ARG A 364 13.94 -10.51 -4.04
CA ARG A 364 15.10 -11.32 -3.63
C ARG A 364 14.83 -12.17 -2.39
N TRP A 365 13.76 -11.88 -1.68
CA TRP A 365 13.46 -12.38 -0.36
C TRP A 365 12.29 -13.36 -0.41
N ARG A 366 12.23 -14.33 0.49
CA ARG A 366 11.19 -15.35 0.52
C ARG A 366 9.87 -14.85 1.13
N ASP A 367 9.98 -13.96 2.12
CA ASP A 367 8.86 -13.39 2.84
C ASP A 367 9.27 -12.08 3.55
N LEU A 368 8.33 -11.42 4.23
CA LEU A 368 8.61 -10.20 5.00
C LEU A 368 9.60 -10.43 6.13
N ASP A 369 9.59 -11.64 6.70
CA ASP A 369 10.47 -12.02 7.79
C ASP A 369 11.93 -12.05 7.32
N ASP A 370 12.16 -12.63 6.15
CA ASP A 370 13.47 -12.67 5.48
C ASP A 370 14.00 -11.24 5.20
N VAL A 371 13.10 -10.32 4.80
CA VAL A 371 13.44 -8.89 4.60
C VAL A 371 13.89 -8.23 5.89
N VAL A 372 13.13 -8.42 6.97
CA VAL A 372 13.44 -7.79 8.26
C VAL A 372 14.75 -8.34 8.82
N GLU A 373 15.03 -9.61 8.60
CA GLU A 373 16.20 -10.28 9.17
C GLU A 373 17.46 -10.06 8.34
N HIS A 374 17.37 -10.19 7.03
CA HIS A 374 18.53 -10.17 6.13
C HIS A 374 18.58 -8.98 5.18
N GLY A 375 17.42 -8.38 4.88
CA GLY A 375 17.25 -7.32 3.89
C GLY A 375 17.17 -5.90 4.45
N TRP A 376 16.92 -5.74 5.74
CA TRP A 376 16.57 -4.44 6.33
C TRP A 376 17.52 -3.30 5.99
N ALA A 377 18.82 -3.54 6.07
CA ALA A 377 19.85 -2.54 5.78
C ALA A 377 19.92 -2.15 4.28
N SER A 378 19.35 -2.97 3.38
CA SER A 378 19.30 -2.69 1.95
C SER A 378 18.06 -1.88 1.54
N LEU A 379 17.09 -1.75 2.44
CA LEU A 379 15.87 -1.00 2.20
C LEU A 379 16.10 0.50 2.44
N SER A 380 15.50 1.33 1.58
CA SER A 380 15.39 2.77 1.86
C SER A 380 14.54 3.02 3.11
N ARG A 381 14.72 4.19 3.76
CA ARG A 381 13.90 4.60 4.92
C ARG A 381 12.39 4.45 4.64
N VAL A 382 11.95 4.83 3.46
CA VAL A 382 10.55 4.75 3.03
C VAL A 382 10.06 3.31 2.99
N GLN A 383 10.86 2.40 2.40
CA GLN A 383 10.56 0.98 2.34
C GLN A 383 10.53 0.33 3.74
N GLN A 384 11.47 0.71 4.62
CA GLN A 384 11.49 0.26 6.02
C GLN A 384 10.19 0.65 6.75
N ILE A 385 9.70 1.87 6.54
CA ILE A 385 8.41 2.33 7.09
C ILE A 385 7.25 1.54 6.48
N GLY A 386 7.29 1.28 5.16
CA GLY A 386 6.30 0.44 4.48
C GLY A 386 6.20 -0.97 5.05
N VAL A 387 7.35 -1.61 5.33
CA VAL A 387 7.41 -2.93 6.02
C VAL A 387 6.91 -2.80 7.46
N LYS A 388 7.37 -1.78 8.19
CA LYS A 388 7.01 -1.55 9.59
C LYS A 388 5.50 -1.48 9.82
N TYR A 389 4.76 -0.80 8.95
CA TYR A 389 3.32 -0.57 9.06
C TYR A 389 2.52 -1.36 8.01
N TYR A 390 3.08 -2.43 7.46
CA TYR A 390 2.49 -3.19 6.36
C TYR A 390 1.03 -3.60 6.62
N ASP A 391 0.76 -4.21 7.77
CA ASP A 391 -0.57 -4.70 8.12
C ASP A 391 -1.57 -3.54 8.33
N GLU A 392 -1.11 -2.42 8.92
CA GLU A 392 -1.93 -1.24 9.16
C GLU A 392 -2.28 -0.53 7.84
N PHE A 393 -1.33 -0.45 6.89
CA PHE A 393 -1.55 0.17 5.58
C PHE A 393 -2.47 -0.65 4.66
N LYS A 394 -2.69 -1.93 4.94
CA LYS A 394 -3.68 -2.76 4.24
C LYS A 394 -5.11 -2.53 4.71
N LEU A 395 -5.29 -2.00 5.91
CA LEU A 395 -6.61 -1.70 6.45
C LEU A 395 -7.25 -0.55 5.68
N LYS A 396 -8.47 -0.77 5.20
CA LYS A 396 -9.24 0.28 4.54
C LYS A 396 -9.61 1.38 5.53
N ILE A 397 -9.57 2.62 5.05
CA ILE A 397 -9.90 3.83 5.81
C ILE A 397 -11.38 4.16 5.54
N PRO A 398 -12.25 4.12 6.55
CA PRO A 398 -13.67 4.49 6.39
C PRO A 398 -13.81 5.95 5.96
N ARG A 399 -14.90 6.29 5.26
CA ARG A 399 -15.16 7.65 4.78
C ARG A 399 -15.14 8.70 5.89
N THR A 400 -15.75 8.40 7.02
CA THR A 400 -15.78 9.30 8.20
C THR A 400 -14.38 9.58 8.77
N GLU A 401 -13.47 8.60 8.73
CA GLU A 401 -12.07 8.78 9.14
C GLU A 401 -11.31 9.65 8.12
N VAL A 402 -11.55 9.44 6.81
CA VAL A 402 -10.98 10.29 5.74
C VAL A 402 -11.40 11.75 5.92
N GLU A 403 -12.68 11.98 6.19
CA GLU A 403 -13.25 13.33 6.44
C GLU A 403 -12.61 13.97 7.67
N SER A 404 -12.50 13.26 8.78
CA SER A 404 -11.88 13.76 10.03
C SER A 404 -10.42 14.16 9.83
N ILE A 405 -9.65 13.35 9.07
CA ILE A 405 -8.25 13.66 8.72
C ILE A 405 -8.19 14.92 7.85
N ALA A 406 -9.04 15.02 6.82
CA ALA A 406 -9.09 16.18 5.94
C ALA A 406 -9.47 17.48 6.68
N ASP A 407 -10.45 17.41 7.57
CA ASP A 407 -10.86 18.56 8.41
C ASP A 407 -9.73 19.02 9.33
N THR A 408 -8.99 18.09 9.93
CA THR A 408 -7.81 18.39 10.76
C THR A 408 -6.73 19.08 9.94
N ILE A 409 -6.42 18.57 8.75
CA ILE A 409 -5.44 19.19 7.84
C ILE A 409 -5.89 20.61 7.46
N LEU A 410 -7.16 20.79 7.10
CA LEU A 410 -7.70 22.10 6.74
C LEU A 410 -7.68 23.08 7.92
N ALA A 411 -7.99 22.64 9.12
CA ALA A 411 -7.91 23.46 10.33
C ALA A 411 -6.48 23.95 10.59
N HIS A 412 -5.48 23.08 10.44
CA HIS A 412 -4.06 23.45 10.55
C HIS A 412 -3.66 24.45 9.46
N ALA A 413 -4.06 24.23 8.21
CA ALA A 413 -3.77 25.17 7.13
C ALA A 413 -4.37 26.56 7.40
N ARG A 414 -5.63 26.61 7.84
CA ARG A 414 -6.34 27.85 8.16
C ARG A 414 -5.81 28.55 9.40
N SER A 415 -5.18 27.84 10.32
CA SER A 415 -4.48 28.47 11.45
C SER A 415 -3.21 29.20 11.03
N ILE A 416 -2.61 28.81 9.88
CA ILE A 416 -1.42 29.46 9.30
C ILE A 416 -1.86 30.61 8.37
N HIS A 417 -2.79 30.34 7.45
CA HIS A 417 -3.39 31.32 6.56
C HIS A 417 -4.88 31.00 6.39
N LEU A 418 -5.76 31.99 6.59
CA LEU A 418 -7.19 31.87 6.33
C LEU A 418 -7.44 31.59 4.84
N ASP A 419 -8.67 31.23 4.49
CA ASP A 419 -9.17 31.06 3.11
C ASP A 419 -8.58 29.88 2.32
N PHE A 420 -7.78 29.01 2.94
CA PHE A 420 -7.44 27.74 2.30
C PHE A 420 -8.71 26.94 2.02
N GLN A 421 -8.79 26.42 0.79
CA GLN A 421 -9.75 25.42 0.37
C GLN A 421 -9.07 24.05 0.27
N LEU A 422 -9.83 23.00 0.57
CA LEU A 422 -9.39 21.60 0.49
C LEU A 422 -10.45 20.80 -0.22
N VAL A 423 -10.02 19.92 -1.11
CA VAL A 423 -10.86 18.91 -1.76
C VAL A 423 -10.26 17.55 -1.50
N ILE A 424 -11.04 16.66 -0.88
CA ILE A 424 -10.66 15.24 -0.75
C ILE A 424 -10.77 14.62 -2.14
N VAL A 425 -9.71 13.98 -2.60
CA VAL A 425 -9.61 13.39 -3.94
C VAL A 425 -9.43 11.87 -3.88
N GLY A 426 -8.76 11.24 -4.82
CA GLY A 426 -8.43 9.82 -4.78
C GLY A 426 -9.64 8.88 -4.75
N GLY A 427 -9.50 7.79 -4.01
CA GLY A 427 -10.52 6.74 -3.86
C GLY A 427 -11.82 7.24 -3.22
N TYR A 428 -11.69 8.09 -2.19
CA TYR A 428 -12.83 8.72 -1.52
C TYR A 428 -13.74 9.46 -2.48
N ARG A 429 -13.18 10.34 -3.33
CA ARG A 429 -13.95 11.16 -4.27
C ARG A 429 -14.59 10.34 -5.38
N ARG A 430 -14.03 9.19 -5.71
CA ARG A 430 -14.62 8.23 -6.65
C ARG A 430 -15.73 7.36 -6.04
N GLY A 431 -16.19 7.64 -4.83
CA GLY A 431 -17.31 6.95 -4.19
C GLY A 431 -16.96 5.65 -3.47
N LYS A 432 -15.67 5.30 -3.33
CA LYS A 432 -15.28 4.07 -2.60
C LYS A 432 -15.68 4.16 -1.14
N GLN A 433 -16.26 3.10 -0.59
CA GLN A 433 -16.66 3.03 0.82
C GLN A 433 -15.47 2.95 1.78
N GLY A 434 -14.35 2.39 1.32
CA GLY A 434 -13.10 2.34 2.05
C GLY A 434 -11.93 2.69 1.15
N SER A 435 -11.13 3.66 1.58
CA SER A 435 -9.92 4.13 0.86
C SER A 435 -8.68 3.37 1.30
N GLY A 436 -7.65 3.29 0.45
CA GLY A 436 -6.34 2.74 0.80
C GLY A 436 -5.42 3.79 1.44
N ASP A 437 -5.71 5.04 1.14
CA ASP A 437 -4.99 6.25 1.56
C ASP A 437 -5.97 7.43 1.59
N VAL A 438 -5.51 8.54 2.15
CA VAL A 438 -6.23 9.82 2.15
C VAL A 438 -5.49 10.78 1.24
N ASP A 439 -6.13 11.16 0.14
CA ASP A 439 -5.58 12.12 -0.82
C ASP A 439 -6.31 13.46 -0.68
N VAL A 440 -5.58 14.56 -0.44
CA VAL A 440 -6.15 15.90 -0.36
C VAL A 440 -5.42 16.88 -1.26
N VAL A 441 -6.18 17.65 -2.04
CA VAL A 441 -5.65 18.78 -2.82
C VAL A 441 -6.09 20.08 -2.15
N MET A 442 -5.12 20.94 -1.88
CA MET A 442 -5.33 22.22 -1.22
C MET A 442 -4.89 23.37 -2.10
N SER A 443 -5.59 24.49 -2.01
CA SER A 443 -5.22 25.72 -2.69
C SER A 443 -5.68 26.96 -1.90
N HIS A 444 -5.11 28.11 -2.27
CA HIS A 444 -5.46 29.40 -1.70
C HIS A 444 -5.66 30.42 -2.82
N PRO A 445 -6.67 31.33 -2.78
CA PRO A 445 -6.90 32.33 -3.82
C PRO A 445 -5.70 33.24 -4.09
N ASP A 446 -4.93 33.57 -3.06
CA ASP A 446 -3.63 34.21 -3.20
C ASP A 446 -2.55 33.14 -3.41
N GLU A 447 -2.02 33.08 -4.63
CA GLU A 447 -1.02 32.10 -5.04
C GLU A 447 0.33 32.28 -4.31
N SER A 448 0.64 33.46 -3.80
CA SER A 448 1.87 33.70 -3.02
C SER A 448 1.88 32.91 -1.72
N VAL A 449 0.69 32.65 -1.15
CA VAL A 449 0.51 31.86 0.08
C VAL A 449 0.82 30.39 -0.13
N THR A 450 0.53 29.85 -1.32
CA THR A 450 0.79 28.42 -1.62
C THR A 450 2.26 28.11 -1.86
N LEU A 451 3.10 29.13 -2.09
CA LEU A 451 4.53 28.96 -2.36
C LEU A 451 5.26 28.44 -1.10
N ASN A 452 5.91 27.28 -1.21
CA ASN A 452 6.57 26.59 -0.11
C ASN A 452 5.67 26.35 1.13
N PHE A 453 4.36 26.32 0.95
CA PHE A 453 3.42 26.16 2.06
C PHE A 453 3.44 24.75 2.67
N VAL A 454 3.75 23.72 1.85
CA VAL A 454 3.74 22.32 2.28
C VAL A 454 4.63 22.09 3.51
N ASP A 455 5.80 22.73 3.59
CA ASP A 455 6.72 22.60 4.73
C ASP A 455 6.09 23.11 6.03
N LYS A 456 5.46 24.30 5.97
CA LYS A 456 4.82 24.93 7.14
C LYS A 456 3.67 24.07 7.68
N LEU A 457 2.88 23.50 6.78
CA LEU A 457 1.77 22.64 7.13
C LEU A 457 2.25 21.33 7.76
N VAL A 458 3.25 20.67 7.14
CA VAL A 458 3.84 19.42 7.68
C VAL A 458 4.41 19.67 9.08
N MET A 459 5.20 20.73 9.27
CA MET A 459 5.76 21.08 10.60
C MET A 459 4.66 21.32 11.64
N SER A 460 3.55 21.95 11.26
CA SER A 460 2.42 22.16 12.17
C SER A 460 1.75 20.84 12.59
N LEU A 461 1.58 19.91 11.65
CA LEU A 461 0.98 18.59 11.91
C LEU A 461 1.92 17.64 12.65
N GLU A 462 3.24 17.70 12.40
CA GLU A 462 4.24 16.97 13.17
C GLU A 462 4.28 17.45 14.63
N LYS A 463 4.25 18.77 14.86
CA LYS A 463 4.25 19.36 16.20
C LYS A 463 3.06 18.92 17.05
N THR A 464 1.91 18.65 16.44
CA THR A 464 0.70 18.17 17.13
C THR A 464 0.62 16.66 17.21
N GLY A 465 1.58 15.94 16.64
CA GLY A 465 1.65 14.48 16.68
C GLY A 465 0.78 13.75 15.67
N HIS A 466 0.10 14.47 14.75
CA HIS A 466 -0.72 13.84 13.70
C HIS A 466 0.15 13.18 12.62
N ILE A 467 1.29 13.76 12.27
CA ILE A 467 2.26 13.16 11.36
C ILE A 467 3.35 12.48 12.19
N THR A 468 3.45 11.16 12.06
CA THR A 468 4.49 10.37 12.74
C THR A 468 5.73 10.20 11.88
N HIS A 469 5.58 10.19 10.55
CA HIS A 469 6.69 10.07 9.60
C HIS A 469 6.37 10.83 8.32
N THR A 470 7.31 11.65 7.88
CA THR A 470 7.27 12.25 6.54
C THR A 470 8.06 11.35 5.59
N LEU A 471 7.40 10.77 4.60
CA LEU A 471 7.97 9.80 3.66
C LEU A 471 8.60 10.49 2.47
N VAL A 472 7.86 11.41 1.86
CA VAL A 472 8.30 12.23 0.72
C VAL A 472 7.86 13.67 0.97
N LEU A 473 8.75 14.61 0.75
CA LEU A 473 8.47 16.04 0.72
C LEU A 473 9.01 16.60 -0.60
N SER A 474 8.15 17.13 -1.44
CA SER A 474 8.50 17.68 -2.75
C SER A 474 8.03 19.11 -2.86
N LYS A 475 8.94 20.01 -3.28
CA LYS A 475 8.68 21.44 -3.54
C LYS A 475 8.92 21.83 -4.99
N HIS A 476 8.91 20.87 -5.88
CA HIS A 476 9.24 21.09 -7.28
C HIS A 476 8.34 22.10 -8.00
N ASN A 477 7.10 22.28 -7.56
CA ASN A 477 6.21 23.27 -8.13
C ASN A 477 6.59 24.68 -7.69
N SER A 478 6.88 24.87 -6.41
CA SER A 478 7.38 26.14 -5.87
C SER A 478 8.73 26.52 -6.48
N GLU A 479 9.66 25.57 -6.62
CA GLU A 479 10.97 25.76 -7.27
C GLU A 479 10.85 26.20 -8.73
N ARG A 480 9.79 25.80 -9.44
CA ARG A 480 9.47 26.26 -10.80
C ARG A 480 8.68 27.58 -10.84
N GLY A 481 8.50 28.27 -9.71
CA GLY A 481 7.65 29.46 -9.63
C GLY A 481 6.18 29.15 -9.95
N GLN A 482 5.71 27.95 -9.59
CA GLN A 482 4.33 27.49 -9.78
C GLN A 482 3.87 27.51 -11.26
N GLN A 483 4.79 27.25 -12.16
CA GLN A 483 4.47 27.12 -13.58
C GLN A 483 4.25 25.66 -13.98
N PRO A 484 3.35 25.37 -14.92
CA PRO A 484 3.16 24.01 -15.45
C PRO A 484 4.46 23.45 -16.04
N VAL A 485 4.65 22.13 -15.96
CA VAL A 485 5.87 21.47 -16.44
C VAL A 485 6.06 21.66 -17.93
N SER A 486 7.29 22.06 -18.34
CA SER A 486 7.64 22.25 -19.75
C SER A 486 7.37 20.99 -20.57
N TRP A 487 6.93 21.15 -21.82
CA TRP A 487 6.68 20.04 -22.73
C TRP A 487 7.96 19.58 -23.47
N LYS A 488 8.99 20.44 -23.56
CA LYS A 488 10.27 20.17 -24.26
C LYS A 488 11.36 19.60 -23.33
N GLY A 489 11.11 19.43 -22.04
CA GLY A 489 12.16 19.10 -21.07
C GLY A 489 12.79 17.74 -21.30
N ASN A 490 14.04 17.73 -21.78
CA ASN A 490 14.98 16.61 -21.62
C ASN A 490 15.56 16.55 -20.19
N GLU A 491 15.28 17.53 -19.36
CA GLU A 491 16.00 17.77 -18.11
C GLU A 491 15.52 16.96 -16.91
N PHE A 492 14.36 16.33 -16.99
CA PHE A 492 13.86 15.46 -15.93
C PHE A 492 13.24 14.16 -16.46
N ARG A 493 14.07 13.17 -16.69
CA ARG A 493 13.66 11.79 -17.01
C ARG A 493 13.02 11.04 -15.84
N GLY A 494 12.77 11.69 -14.73
CA GLY A 494 12.30 11.02 -13.50
C GLY A 494 10.92 11.41 -13.01
N SER A 495 10.23 12.32 -13.67
CA SER A 495 8.96 12.77 -13.13
C SER A 495 7.81 11.87 -13.54
N GLY A 496 7.18 11.29 -12.56
CA GLY A 496 5.82 10.79 -12.68
C GLY A 496 4.85 11.88 -13.18
N PHE A 497 3.60 11.54 -13.28
CA PHE A 497 2.49 12.41 -13.68
C PHE A 497 2.34 13.65 -12.79
N ASP A 498 2.69 13.54 -11.52
CA ASP A 498 2.47 14.56 -10.52
C ASP A 498 3.75 15.35 -10.22
N SER A 499 3.65 16.65 -10.43
CA SER A 499 4.74 17.63 -10.30
C SER A 499 4.41 18.78 -9.34
N LEU A 500 3.32 18.67 -8.58
CA LEU A 500 2.92 19.63 -7.57
C LEU A 500 3.77 19.51 -6.29
N ASP A 501 3.72 20.54 -5.46
CA ASP A 501 4.26 20.46 -4.10
C ASP A 501 3.41 19.48 -3.32
N LYS A 502 4.05 18.54 -2.63
CA LYS A 502 3.35 17.50 -1.89
C LYS A 502 4.16 16.93 -0.74
N ALA A 503 3.44 16.45 0.24
CA ALA A 503 3.97 15.61 1.31
C ALA A 503 3.23 14.27 1.31
N LEU A 504 3.97 13.18 1.26
CA LEU A 504 3.45 11.84 1.51
C LEU A 504 3.85 11.48 2.95
N VAL A 505 2.87 11.25 3.80
CA VAL A 505 3.11 11.12 5.25
C VAL A 505 2.44 9.89 5.84
N VAL A 506 2.91 9.50 7.01
CA VAL A 506 2.23 8.55 7.88
C VAL A 506 1.50 9.34 8.96
N TRP A 507 0.21 9.17 8.98
CA TRP A 507 -0.71 9.81 9.92
C TRP A 507 -1.09 8.85 11.04
N GLN A 508 -1.19 9.38 12.24
CA GLN A 508 -1.84 8.72 13.37
C GLN A 508 -2.60 9.77 14.17
N GLU A 509 -3.84 9.47 14.54
CA GLU A 509 -4.59 10.37 15.40
C GLU A 509 -3.97 10.39 16.79
N PRO A 510 -3.58 11.56 17.34
CA PRO A 510 -3.02 11.64 18.69
C PRO A 510 -4.03 11.18 19.75
N GLU A 511 -3.55 10.49 20.78
CA GLU A 511 -4.37 10.09 21.92
C GLU A 511 -4.91 11.33 22.65
N LYS A 512 -6.22 11.50 22.67
CA LYS A 512 -6.90 12.50 23.51
C LYS A 512 -7.33 11.80 24.79
N GLY A 513 -6.62 12.10 25.90
CA GLY A 513 -6.73 11.65 27.28
C GLY A 513 -8.01 10.94 27.77
N GLU A 514 -7.87 10.08 28.76
CA GLU A 514 -8.85 9.48 29.71
C GLU A 514 -9.69 8.27 29.28
N LYS A 515 -9.70 7.83 28.03
CA LYS A 515 -10.27 6.52 27.69
C LYS A 515 -9.16 5.66 27.13
N GLY A 516 -8.88 4.53 27.77
CA GLY A 516 -7.78 3.62 27.57
C GLY A 516 -7.26 3.45 26.12
N PRO A 517 -6.02 3.01 25.93
CA PRO A 517 -5.29 3.11 24.68
C PRO A 517 -5.86 2.18 23.61
N GLN A 518 -6.79 2.69 22.81
CA GLN A 518 -7.07 2.10 21.52
C GLN A 518 -6.22 2.86 20.51
N GLU A 519 -4.95 2.44 20.37
CA GLU A 519 -4.03 3.01 19.38
C GLU A 519 -4.67 2.92 17.99
N LYS A 520 -5.00 4.07 17.42
CA LYS A 520 -5.55 4.12 16.06
C LYS A 520 -4.47 3.69 15.08
N PRO A 521 -4.84 2.96 14.01
CA PRO A 521 -3.86 2.48 13.05
C PRO A 521 -3.20 3.64 12.30
N HIS A 522 -1.95 3.43 11.90
CA HIS A 522 -1.26 4.35 11.03
C HIS A 522 -1.89 4.37 9.65
N ARG A 523 -2.06 5.56 9.07
CA ARG A 523 -2.65 5.78 7.76
C ARG A 523 -1.67 6.49 6.83
N ARG A 524 -1.76 6.19 5.54
CA ARG A 524 -1.06 6.98 4.52
C ARG A 524 -1.91 8.17 4.16
N VAL A 525 -1.28 9.34 4.13
CA VAL A 525 -1.93 10.59 3.74
C VAL A 525 -1.06 11.32 2.73
N ASP A 526 -1.65 11.71 1.62
CA ASP A 526 -1.02 12.46 0.55
C ASP A 526 -1.59 13.89 0.53
N ILE A 527 -0.76 14.86 0.92
CA ILE A 527 -1.12 16.28 1.00
C ILE A 527 -0.52 16.98 -0.22
N ILE A 528 -1.36 17.52 -1.09
CA ILE A 528 -0.96 18.16 -2.35
C ILE A 528 -1.33 19.64 -2.30
N ILE A 529 -0.37 20.52 -2.61
CA ILE A 529 -0.58 21.96 -2.70
C ILE A 529 -0.53 22.41 -4.17
N SER A 530 -1.59 23.04 -4.63
CA SER A 530 -1.70 23.58 -5.98
C SER A 530 -1.85 25.12 -5.94
N PRO A 531 -1.26 25.87 -6.84
CA PRO A 531 -1.62 27.28 -7.04
C PRO A 531 -3.07 27.36 -7.55
N TRP A 532 -3.76 28.44 -7.23
CA TRP A 532 -5.17 28.64 -7.58
C TRP A 532 -5.45 28.53 -9.09
N LYS A 533 -4.55 29.08 -9.90
CA LYS A 533 -4.66 29.09 -11.37
C LYS A 533 -4.60 27.72 -12.04
N THR A 534 -4.25 26.66 -11.30
CA THR A 534 -4.16 25.28 -11.79
C THR A 534 -4.85 24.28 -10.85
N ALA A 535 -5.68 24.77 -9.94
CA ALA A 535 -6.36 23.94 -8.95
C ALA A 535 -7.35 22.94 -9.59
N GLY A 536 -8.01 23.34 -10.66
CA GLY A 536 -8.90 22.46 -11.43
C GLY A 536 -8.15 21.31 -12.11
N CYS A 537 -6.98 21.60 -12.71
CA CYS A 537 -6.09 20.57 -13.25
C CYS A 537 -5.55 19.63 -12.18
N ALA A 538 -5.24 20.16 -10.99
CA ALA A 538 -4.79 19.38 -9.85
C ALA A 538 -5.88 18.40 -9.41
N ILE A 539 -7.09 18.89 -9.15
CA ILE A 539 -8.21 18.04 -8.75
C ILE A 539 -8.51 16.97 -9.82
N LEU A 540 -8.59 17.37 -11.09
CA LEU A 540 -8.83 16.43 -12.17
C LEU A 540 -7.73 15.36 -12.24
N GLY A 541 -6.48 15.77 -12.07
CA GLY A 541 -5.32 14.88 -12.07
C GLY A 541 -5.34 13.84 -10.94
N TRP A 542 -5.94 14.16 -9.79
CA TRP A 542 -6.00 13.30 -8.60
C TRP A 542 -7.36 12.61 -8.40
N SER A 543 -8.36 12.87 -9.24
CA SER A 543 -9.72 12.31 -9.08
C SER A 543 -10.07 11.17 -10.02
N GLY A 544 -9.25 10.83 -11.02
CA GLY A 544 -9.52 9.71 -11.94
C GLY A 544 -8.59 8.52 -11.69
N GLU A 545 -9.05 7.31 -11.96
CA GLU A 545 -8.18 6.12 -11.89
C GLU A 545 -7.16 6.08 -13.03
N THR A 546 -6.23 5.13 -12.96
CA THR A 546 -5.03 5.07 -13.82
C THR A 546 -5.33 5.12 -15.31
N THR A 547 -6.34 4.38 -15.79
CA THR A 547 -6.68 4.34 -17.21
C THR A 547 -7.36 5.64 -17.66
N PHE A 548 -8.24 6.22 -16.82
CA PHE A 548 -8.83 7.54 -17.06
C PHE A 548 -7.74 8.60 -17.24
N GLN A 549 -6.79 8.67 -16.30
CA GLN A 549 -5.70 9.64 -16.32
C GLN A 549 -4.74 9.44 -17.50
N ARG A 550 -4.46 8.18 -17.84
CA ARG A 550 -3.65 7.85 -19.02
C ARG A 550 -4.31 8.35 -20.30
N ASP A 551 -5.60 8.10 -20.44
CA ASP A 551 -6.34 8.42 -21.65
C ASP A 551 -6.67 9.91 -21.74
N LEU A 552 -6.88 10.61 -20.62
CA LEU A 552 -6.99 12.07 -20.58
C LEU A 552 -5.71 12.73 -21.14
N ARG A 553 -4.53 12.28 -20.70
CA ARG A 553 -3.25 12.78 -21.25
C ARG A 553 -3.08 12.47 -22.73
N ARG A 554 -3.54 11.29 -23.19
CA ARG A 554 -3.51 10.91 -24.59
C ARG A 554 -4.49 11.75 -25.42
N TYR A 555 -5.69 12.00 -24.89
CA TYR A 555 -6.69 12.88 -25.50
C TYR A 555 -6.13 14.30 -25.65
N CYS A 556 -5.65 14.90 -24.59
CA CYS A 556 -5.04 16.23 -24.64
C CYS A 556 -3.91 16.30 -25.69
N LYS A 557 -3.03 15.28 -25.72
CA LYS A 557 -1.95 15.21 -26.71
C LYS A 557 -2.43 15.08 -28.15
N LYS A 558 -3.41 14.23 -28.41
CA LYS A 558 -3.79 13.84 -29.78
C LYS A 558 -4.88 14.73 -30.38
N GLN A 559 -5.84 15.20 -29.56
CA GLN A 559 -6.98 15.96 -30.00
C GLN A 559 -6.80 17.47 -29.83
N LYS A 560 -6.03 17.89 -28.83
CA LYS A 560 -5.87 19.31 -28.49
C LYS A 560 -4.45 19.84 -28.71
N SER A 561 -3.46 18.98 -29.01
CA SER A 561 -2.05 19.35 -29.04
C SER A 561 -1.56 19.96 -27.71
N TYR A 562 -2.10 19.48 -26.58
CA TYR A 562 -1.75 19.91 -25.25
C TYR A 562 -0.92 18.88 -24.51
N LYS A 563 -0.12 19.33 -23.54
CA LYS A 563 0.42 18.51 -22.47
C LYS A 563 -0.37 18.82 -21.20
N PHE A 564 -1.05 17.82 -20.69
CA PHE A 564 -1.77 17.86 -19.42
C PHE A 564 -0.98 17.13 -18.34
N ASP A 565 -0.83 17.74 -17.19
CA ASP A 565 -0.47 17.11 -15.91
C ASP A 565 -1.17 17.86 -14.75
N SER A 566 -1.00 17.38 -13.50
CA SER A 566 -1.64 17.97 -12.31
C SER A 566 -1.24 19.43 -12.06
N SER A 567 -0.10 19.89 -12.59
CA SER A 567 0.36 21.28 -12.45
C SER A 567 -0.17 22.24 -13.53
N GLY A 568 -1.05 21.75 -14.44
CA GLY A 568 -1.68 22.57 -15.47
C GLY A 568 -1.46 22.09 -16.91
N ILE A 569 -1.82 22.91 -17.86
CA ILE A 569 -1.82 22.59 -19.28
C ILE A 569 -0.81 23.47 -20.03
N ARG A 570 -0.06 22.84 -20.94
CA ARG A 570 0.84 23.51 -21.88
C ARG A 570 0.47 23.20 -23.33
N SER A 571 0.53 24.20 -24.18
CA SER A 571 0.51 24.02 -25.64
C SER A 571 1.75 23.24 -26.08
N ARG A 572 1.54 22.24 -26.95
CA ARG A 572 2.65 21.48 -27.54
C ARG A 572 3.21 22.13 -28.80
N LEU A 573 2.59 23.19 -29.27
CA LEU A 573 3.06 23.96 -30.44
C LEU A 573 4.23 24.87 -30.05
N ASP A 574 4.04 25.67 -29.02
CA ASP A 574 4.96 26.72 -28.60
C ASP A 574 5.44 26.60 -27.14
N GLY A 575 4.82 25.75 -26.33
CA GLY A 575 5.15 25.56 -24.93
C GLY A 575 4.48 26.56 -23.99
N SER A 576 3.60 27.42 -24.48
CA SER A 576 2.87 28.39 -23.66
C SER A 576 1.94 27.70 -22.67
N TRP A 577 1.71 28.35 -21.53
CA TRP A 577 0.67 27.94 -20.60
C TRP A 577 -0.71 28.19 -21.21
N VAL A 578 -1.60 27.24 -21.06
CA VAL A 578 -2.99 27.33 -21.51
C VAL A 578 -3.88 27.40 -20.29
N ASP A 579 -4.49 28.54 -20.06
CA ASP A 579 -5.47 28.75 -19.01
C ASP A 579 -6.85 28.27 -19.48
N LEU A 580 -7.34 27.19 -18.85
CA LEU A 580 -8.71 26.69 -19.04
C LEU A 580 -9.58 26.86 -17.79
N GLU A 581 -9.05 27.46 -16.73
CA GLU A 581 -9.73 27.59 -15.44
C GLU A 581 -10.34 28.97 -15.23
N SER A 582 -9.85 29.97 -15.96
CA SER A 582 -10.45 31.30 -16.02
C SER A 582 -11.54 31.40 -17.12
N SER A 583 -12.43 32.34 -17.00
CA SER A 583 -13.47 32.70 -17.98
C SER A 583 -13.53 34.21 -18.13
N ASP A 584 -14.42 34.73 -18.99
CA ASP A 584 -14.70 36.16 -19.15
C ASP A 584 -15.14 36.81 -17.82
N LEU A 585 -15.66 36.03 -16.88
CA LEU A 585 -16.03 36.46 -15.52
C LEU A 585 -14.85 36.41 -14.54
N GLY A 586 -13.65 36.11 -14.99
CA GLY A 586 -12.45 36.00 -14.19
C GLY A 586 -12.15 34.58 -13.72
N ARG A 587 -11.29 34.49 -12.67
CA ARG A 587 -10.87 33.21 -12.05
C ARG A 587 -12.08 32.43 -11.52
N ALA A 588 -11.95 31.13 -11.43
CA ALA A 588 -12.98 30.29 -10.80
C ALA A 588 -13.16 30.69 -9.32
N PRO A 589 -14.41 30.74 -8.81
CA PRO A 589 -14.71 31.12 -7.42
C PRO A 589 -14.28 30.04 -6.43
N ASP A 590 -14.19 28.80 -6.87
CA ASP A 590 -13.79 27.64 -6.07
C ASP A 590 -13.09 26.59 -6.94
N MET A 591 -12.42 25.65 -6.27
CA MET A 591 -11.63 24.62 -6.92
C MET A 591 -12.47 23.63 -7.75
N LEU A 592 -13.73 23.36 -7.36
CA LEU A 592 -14.61 22.44 -8.09
C LEU A 592 -15.13 23.07 -9.39
N THR A 593 -15.43 24.36 -9.35
CA THR A 593 -15.76 25.15 -10.54
C THR A 593 -14.58 25.19 -11.51
N ALA A 594 -13.36 25.34 -11.01
CA ALA A 594 -12.14 25.28 -11.81
C ALA A 594 -12.01 23.94 -12.54
N GLU A 595 -12.24 22.82 -11.89
CA GLU A 595 -12.22 21.50 -12.51
C GLU A 595 -13.26 21.35 -13.65
N ARG A 596 -14.48 21.83 -13.44
CA ARG A 596 -15.54 21.81 -14.47
C ARG A 596 -15.14 22.64 -15.70
N ARG A 597 -14.52 23.79 -15.48
CA ARG A 597 -14.02 24.64 -16.58
C ARG A 597 -12.89 23.95 -17.37
N VAL A 598 -12.03 23.15 -16.71
CA VAL A 598 -11.01 22.35 -17.42
C VAL A 598 -11.67 21.34 -18.36
N PHE A 599 -12.72 20.63 -17.94
CA PHE A 599 -13.47 19.73 -18.81
C PHE A 599 -14.05 20.47 -20.02
N GLN A 600 -14.72 21.58 -19.77
CA GLN A 600 -15.32 22.43 -20.81
C GLN A 600 -14.25 22.95 -21.80
N GLY A 601 -13.13 23.47 -21.32
CA GLY A 601 -12.04 23.98 -22.15
C GLY A 601 -11.35 22.89 -22.97
N LEU A 602 -11.32 21.65 -22.46
CA LEU A 602 -10.86 20.49 -23.21
C LEU A 602 -11.91 20.00 -24.24
N GLY A 603 -13.16 20.50 -24.19
CA GLY A 603 -14.25 20.02 -25.00
C GLY A 603 -14.65 18.58 -24.66
N LEU A 604 -14.60 18.25 -23.39
CA LEU A 604 -15.06 16.99 -22.82
C LEU A 604 -16.38 17.24 -22.07
N ASP A 605 -17.30 16.30 -22.19
CA ASP A 605 -18.47 16.25 -21.33
C ASP A 605 -18.02 16.00 -19.88
N TRP A 606 -18.75 16.61 -18.94
CA TRP A 606 -18.48 16.39 -17.53
C TRP A 606 -18.72 14.94 -17.14
N VAL A 607 -17.69 14.29 -16.64
CA VAL A 607 -17.78 12.97 -16.02
C VAL A 607 -17.64 13.15 -14.51
N PRO A 608 -18.67 12.84 -13.71
CA PRO A 608 -18.60 12.89 -12.25
C PRO A 608 -17.45 12.05 -11.71
N PRO A 609 -16.82 12.41 -10.59
CA PRO A 609 -15.69 11.65 -10.04
C PRO A 609 -15.98 10.18 -9.79
N GLU A 610 -17.18 9.87 -9.30
CA GLU A 610 -17.70 8.50 -9.07
C GLU A 610 -17.79 7.65 -10.33
N ASP A 611 -17.84 8.30 -11.49
CA ASP A 611 -17.90 7.67 -12.80
C ASP A 611 -16.52 7.61 -13.50
N ARG A 612 -15.42 7.80 -12.77
CA ARG A 612 -14.04 7.74 -13.29
C ARG A 612 -13.29 6.49 -12.82
N CYS A 613 -14.02 5.40 -12.53
CA CYS A 613 -13.50 4.14 -11.97
C CYS A 613 -13.07 3.16 -13.06
N THR A 614 -12.01 3.46 -13.76
CA THR A 614 -11.52 2.71 -14.93
C THR A 614 -10.56 1.56 -14.61
N GLY A 615 -10.39 1.19 -13.34
CA GLY A 615 -9.64 0.04 -12.88
C GLY A 615 -8.14 0.22 -12.74
#